data_35283597f7a747221a112fae8cadf75f
#
_entry.id   35283597f7a747221a112fae8cadf75f
#
_cell.length_a   1.000
_cell.length_b   1.000
_cell.length_c   1.000
_cell.angle_alpha   90.00
_cell.angle_beta   90.00
_cell.angle_gamma   90.00
#
_symmetry.space_group_name_H-M   'P 1'
#
loop_
_entity.id
_entity.type
_entity.pdbx_description
1 polymer ?
#
loop_
_entity_poly.entity_id
_entity_poly.type
_entity_poly.pdbx_seq_one_letter_code
_entity_poly.pdbx_strand_id
1 'polypeptide(L)'
;MIAEMLTCIALNVYYEARSEPLEGQYAVAHVVLNRVADDKFPNDACKVVYQGLEKGIGRCQFSWYCDGKSDTPRERRAWLDSQLVAHKVV
;
A
#
# COMPACT_ATOMS: atom_id res chain seq x y z
N MET A 1 -12.42 2.60 8.11
CA MET A 1 -12.16 1.95 9.42
C MET A 1 -10.70 1.56 9.52
N ILE A 2 -10.19 1.45 10.73
CA ILE A 2 -8.76 1.17 10.95
C ILE A 2 -8.31 -0.15 10.32
N ALA A 3 -9.13 -1.20 10.42
CA ALA A 3 -8.77 -2.51 9.86
C ALA A 3 -8.58 -2.44 8.34
N GLU A 4 -9.44 -1.72 7.65
CA GLU A 4 -9.33 -1.56 6.20
C GLU A 4 -8.10 -0.74 5.83
N MET A 5 -7.82 0.31 6.58
CA MET A 5 -6.64 1.15 6.39
C MET A 5 -5.37 0.32 6.53
N LEU A 6 -5.29 -0.50 7.58
CA LEU A 6 -4.13 -1.37 7.80
C LEU A 6 -3.93 -2.34 6.64
N THR A 7 -5.02 -2.95 6.15
CA THR A 7 -4.95 -3.88 5.03
C THR A 7 -4.44 -3.18 3.76
N CYS A 8 -4.95 -1.99 3.47
CA CYS A 8 -4.52 -1.26 2.27
C CYS A 8 -3.05 -0.86 2.35
N ILE A 9 -2.59 -0.38 3.50
CA ILE A 9 -1.18 -0.05 3.70
C ILE A 9 -0.32 -1.30 3.57
N ALA A 10 -0.73 -2.41 4.20
CA ALA A 10 0.01 -3.67 4.14
C ALA A 10 0.12 -4.20 2.71
N LEU A 11 -0.95 -4.13 1.93
CA LEU A 11 -0.92 -4.54 0.52
C LEU A 11 0.09 -3.70 -0.26
N ASN A 12 0.12 -2.41 -0.02
CA ASN A 12 1.05 -1.54 -0.73
C ASN A 12 2.50 -1.83 -0.34
N VAL A 13 2.77 -2.05 0.95
CA VAL A 13 4.10 -2.44 1.41
C VAL A 13 4.51 -3.76 0.78
N TYR A 14 3.60 -4.73 0.75
CA TYR A 14 3.87 -6.05 0.20
C TYR A 14 4.29 -5.96 -1.28
N TYR A 15 3.47 -5.33 -2.10
CA TYR A 15 3.72 -5.29 -3.55
C TYR A 15 4.86 -4.36 -3.94
N GLU A 16 5.06 -3.27 -3.19
CA GLU A 16 6.10 -2.29 -3.52
C GLU A 16 7.45 -2.62 -2.89
N ALA A 17 7.47 -3.30 -1.75
CA ALA A 17 8.70 -3.34 -0.96
C ALA A 17 8.98 -4.65 -0.22
N ARG A 18 8.27 -5.76 -0.51
CA ARG A 18 8.51 -6.98 0.27
C ARG A 18 9.94 -7.51 0.16
N SER A 19 10.63 -7.21 -0.92
CA SER A 19 12.01 -7.62 -1.14
C SER A 19 13.03 -6.64 -0.57
N GLU A 20 12.56 -5.51 -0.05
CA GLU A 20 13.42 -4.47 0.49
C GLU A 20 13.69 -4.69 1.98
N PRO A 21 14.78 -4.10 2.51
CA PRO A 21 14.98 -4.06 3.96
C PRO A 21 13.82 -3.37 4.66
N LEU A 22 13.68 -3.60 5.97
CA LEU A 22 12.60 -3.00 6.76
C LEU A 22 12.52 -1.48 6.60
N GLU A 23 13.65 -0.80 6.50
CA GLU A 23 13.65 0.65 6.29
C GLU A 23 12.89 1.05 5.05
N GLY A 24 13.07 0.32 3.96
CA GLY A 24 12.34 0.57 2.70
C GLY A 24 10.86 0.26 2.84
N GLN A 25 10.52 -0.77 3.59
CA GLN A 25 9.12 -1.12 3.84
C GLN A 25 8.43 -0.03 4.67
N TYR A 26 9.08 0.47 5.71
CA TYR A 26 8.56 1.60 6.49
C TYR A 26 8.42 2.85 5.64
N ALA A 27 9.38 3.12 4.77
CA ALA A 27 9.32 4.28 3.89
C ALA A 27 8.07 4.24 2.99
N VAL A 28 7.76 3.07 2.42
CA VAL A 28 6.56 2.91 1.58
C VAL A 28 5.29 3.16 2.40
N ALA A 29 5.22 2.61 3.62
CA ALA A 29 4.07 2.83 4.49
C ALA A 29 3.91 4.32 4.82
N HIS A 30 5.00 5.01 5.12
CA HIS A 30 4.96 6.44 5.44
C HIS A 30 4.57 7.31 4.24
N VAL A 31 4.92 6.91 3.02
CA VAL A 31 4.46 7.63 1.82
C VAL A 31 2.94 7.66 1.79
N VAL A 32 2.28 6.53 2.05
CA VAL A 32 0.81 6.49 2.08
C VAL A 32 0.27 7.42 3.16
N LEU A 33 0.81 7.34 4.38
CA LEU A 33 0.34 8.17 5.48
C LEU A 33 0.57 9.66 5.23
N ASN A 34 1.72 10.02 4.65
CA ASN A 34 2.02 11.40 4.33
C ASN A 34 1.04 11.95 3.29
N ARG A 35 0.66 11.12 2.31
CA ARG A 35 -0.33 11.53 1.31
C ARG A 35 -1.71 11.70 1.92
N VAL A 36 -2.11 10.84 2.84
CA VAL A 36 -3.38 10.98 3.55
C VAL A 36 -3.44 12.32 4.28
N ALA A 37 -2.32 12.78 4.82
CA ALA A 37 -2.23 14.05 5.54
C ALA A 37 -2.13 15.27 4.63
N ASP A 38 -1.91 15.08 3.33
CA ASP A 38 -1.71 16.16 2.38
C ASP A 38 -3.02 16.47 1.65
N ASP A 39 -3.41 17.75 1.62
CA ASP A 39 -4.64 18.20 0.98
C ASP A 39 -4.74 17.84 -0.51
N LYS A 40 -3.62 17.60 -1.15
CA LYS A 40 -3.57 17.25 -2.58
C LYS A 40 -3.94 15.81 -2.88
N PHE A 41 -4.11 14.99 -1.86
CA PHE A 41 -4.41 13.57 -1.99
C PHE A 41 -5.69 13.22 -1.24
N PRO A 42 -6.30 12.07 -1.55
CA PRO A 42 -7.45 11.61 -0.75
C PRO A 42 -7.07 11.50 0.73
N ASN A 43 -8.03 11.72 1.60
CA ASN A 43 -7.82 11.66 3.05
C ASN A 43 -8.09 10.26 3.64
N ASP A 44 -7.94 9.24 2.83
CA ASP A 44 -8.22 7.85 3.19
C ASP A 44 -7.12 6.98 2.61
N ALA A 45 -6.51 6.13 3.43
CA ALA A 45 -5.37 5.31 3.00
C ALA A 45 -5.71 4.38 1.83
N CYS A 46 -6.87 3.76 1.84
CA CYS A 46 -7.27 2.88 0.74
C CYS A 46 -7.46 3.66 -0.55
N LYS A 47 -8.04 4.85 -0.47
CA LYS A 47 -8.19 5.69 -1.65
C LYS A 47 -6.85 6.16 -2.20
N VAL A 48 -5.88 6.44 -1.32
CA VAL A 48 -4.53 6.78 -1.75
C VAL A 48 -3.88 5.60 -2.47
N VAL A 49 -3.98 4.40 -1.89
CA VAL A 49 -3.36 3.20 -2.45
C VAL A 49 -3.97 2.82 -3.80
N TYR A 50 -5.28 2.99 -3.95
CA TYR A 50 -6.00 2.62 -5.17
C TYR A 50 -6.14 3.75 -6.18
N GLN A 51 -5.44 4.85 -5.97
CA GLN A 51 -5.57 6.04 -6.79
C GLN A 51 -5.17 5.76 -8.25
N GLY A 52 -6.00 6.23 -9.17
CA GLY A 52 -5.72 6.13 -10.61
C GLY A 52 -6.39 4.96 -11.32
N LEU A 53 -7.17 4.12 -10.59
CA LEU A 53 -7.86 2.98 -11.20
C LEU A 53 -8.77 3.42 -12.35
N GLU A 54 -9.43 4.55 -12.22
CA GLU A 54 -10.33 5.10 -13.23
C GLU A 54 -9.62 5.47 -14.54
N LYS A 55 -8.31 5.57 -14.52
CA LYS A 55 -7.51 5.90 -15.70
C LYS A 55 -7.19 4.66 -16.55
N GLY A 56 -7.48 3.46 -16.05
CA GLY A 56 -7.28 2.21 -16.76
C GLY A 56 -6.04 1.42 -16.33
N ILE A 57 -5.88 0.26 -16.93
CA ILE A 57 -4.77 -0.66 -16.62
C ILE A 57 -3.42 0.03 -16.86
N GLY A 58 -2.52 -0.12 -15.91
CA GLY A 58 -1.17 0.43 -15.97
C GLY A 58 -1.08 1.90 -15.62
N ARG A 59 -2.18 2.53 -15.20
CA ARG A 59 -2.23 3.96 -14.90
C ARG A 59 -2.40 4.30 -13.44
N CYS A 60 -2.38 3.31 -12.56
CA CYS A 60 -2.49 3.55 -11.13
C CYS A 60 -1.24 4.18 -10.58
N GLN A 61 -1.40 4.98 -9.53
CA GLN A 61 -0.28 5.59 -8.82
C GLN A 61 0.68 4.52 -8.30
N PHE A 62 0.12 3.43 -7.75
CA PHE A 62 0.88 2.23 -7.40
C PHE A 62 0.55 1.17 -8.45
N SER A 63 1.51 0.84 -9.27
CA SER A 63 1.28 0.06 -10.49
C SER A 63 0.71 -1.34 -10.25
N TRP A 64 1.02 -1.95 -9.09
CA TRP A 64 0.54 -3.30 -8.79
C TRP A 64 -0.99 -3.40 -8.76
N TYR A 65 -1.66 -2.31 -8.40
CA TYR A 65 -3.12 -2.33 -8.23
C TYR A 65 -3.86 -2.50 -9.57
N CYS A 66 -3.28 -2.02 -10.65
CA CYS A 66 -3.93 -2.13 -11.95
C CYS A 66 -3.01 -2.69 -13.03
N ASP A 67 -2.18 -3.68 -12.68
CA ASP A 67 -1.28 -4.37 -13.62
C ASP A 67 -1.95 -5.58 -14.27
N GLY A 68 -3.20 -5.87 -13.95
CA GLY A 68 -3.93 -7.01 -14.48
C GLY A 68 -3.61 -8.34 -13.80
N LYS A 69 -2.77 -8.33 -12.77
CA LYS A 69 -2.41 -9.53 -12.01
C LYS A 69 -3.20 -9.62 -10.72
N SER A 70 -3.19 -10.80 -10.10
CA SER A 70 -3.86 -11.02 -8.83
C SER A 70 -3.26 -10.14 -7.72
N ASP A 71 -4.13 -9.55 -6.90
CA ASP A 71 -3.72 -8.74 -5.75
C ASP A 71 -3.79 -9.54 -4.44
N THR A 72 -3.78 -10.86 -4.52
CA THR A 72 -3.77 -11.73 -3.35
C THR A 72 -2.34 -12.05 -2.97
N PRO A 73 -1.85 -11.61 -1.80
CA PRO A 73 -0.47 -11.91 -1.37
C PRO A 73 -0.29 -13.41 -1.18
N ARG A 74 0.73 -13.98 -1.82
CA ARG A 74 0.97 -15.42 -1.80
C ARG A 74 2.19 -15.82 -0.98
N GLU A 75 3.11 -14.90 -0.72
CA GLU A 75 4.28 -15.17 0.11
C GLU A 75 3.92 -14.90 1.57
N ARG A 76 3.57 -15.96 2.27
CA ARG A 76 2.99 -15.86 3.61
C ARG A 76 3.84 -15.04 4.59
N ARG A 77 5.14 -15.29 4.63
CA ARG A 77 6.01 -14.56 5.57
C ARG A 77 6.10 -13.09 5.21
N ALA A 78 6.28 -12.78 3.93
CA ALA A 78 6.36 -11.41 3.48
C ALA A 78 5.05 -10.66 3.74
N TRP A 79 3.92 -11.34 3.57
CA TRP A 79 2.62 -10.74 3.87
C TRP A 79 2.48 -10.43 5.37
N LEU A 80 2.90 -11.37 6.23
CA LEU A 80 2.88 -11.15 7.66
C LEU A 80 3.76 -9.95 8.04
N ASP A 81 4.97 -9.87 7.49
CA ASP A 81 5.87 -8.75 7.74
C ASP A 81 5.27 -7.41 7.30
N SER A 82 4.62 -7.39 6.15
CA SER A 82 3.94 -6.19 5.65
C SER A 82 2.82 -5.74 6.58
N GLN A 83 2.05 -6.69 7.11
CA GLN A 83 1.00 -6.38 8.07
C GLN A 83 1.58 -5.81 9.37
N LEU A 84 2.71 -6.36 9.84
CA LEU A 84 3.38 -5.84 11.03
C LEU A 84 3.90 -4.42 10.82
N VAL A 85 4.46 -4.14 9.66
CA VAL A 85 4.90 -2.78 9.31
C VAL A 85 3.71 -1.82 9.34
N ALA A 86 2.59 -2.19 8.72
CA ALA A 86 1.40 -1.35 8.71
C ALA A 86 0.92 -1.05 10.14
N HIS A 87 0.89 -2.06 11.01
CA HIS A 87 0.50 -1.87 12.40
C HIS A 87 1.41 -0.90 13.14
N LYS A 88 2.71 -0.93 12.85
CA LYS A 88 3.67 -0.09 13.58
C LYS A 88 3.62 1.37 13.16
N VAL A 89 3.26 1.67 11.91
CA VAL A 89 3.24 3.06 11.45
C VAL A 89 1.89 3.74 11.72
N VAL A 90 0.86 2.99 11.92
CA VAL A 90 -0.46 3.51 12.29
C VAL A 90 -0.58 3.54 13.81
#